data_37bb5f8a633364c5737a8949c979c09d
#
_entry.id   37bb5f8a633364c5737a8949c979c09d
#
_cell.length_a   1.000
_cell.length_b   1.000
_cell.length_c   1.000
_cell.angle_alpha   90.00
_cell.angle_beta   90.00
_cell.angle_gamma   90.00
#
_symmetry.space_group_name_H-M   'P 1'
#
loop_
_entity.id
_entity.type
_entity.pdbx_description
1 polymer ?
#
loop_
_entity_poly.entity_id
_entity_poly.type
_entity_poly.pdbx_seq_one_letter_code
_entity_poly.pdbx_strand_id
1 'polypeptide(L)'
;MSYTVCEVSSYDRRTRAQVVSLLTREDLTLDAHLDYTCAVLDDDGSVIATGSCFASSLRCFAVAKEHQGEGLLNTVVSHLIEVQAARGNFHLFLYTKPKSARFFADLGFYEIARLDGSLVFMENRRSGFASFCQKLAGTRRAGSAAAIVMNANPFTLGHRYLVEQAAKEYDTVHLFIISEDASLFPADVRFRLVQEGVKDLPNVVLH
;
A
#
# COMPACT_ATOMS: atom_id res chain seq x y z
N MET A 1 31.10 8.47 -2.68
CA MET A 1 30.86 8.37 -1.22
C MET A 1 29.88 7.23 -1.00
N SER A 2 30.08 6.41 0.03
CA SER A 2 29.12 5.33 0.36
C SER A 2 28.27 5.80 1.53
N TYR A 3 27.01 6.12 1.25
CA TYR A 3 26.05 6.51 2.28
C TYR A 3 25.53 5.28 3.04
N THR A 4 25.43 5.38 4.34
CA THR A 4 24.85 4.32 5.18
C THR A 4 23.43 4.65 5.52
N VAL A 5 22.53 3.69 5.26
CA VAL A 5 21.12 3.78 5.66
C VAL A 5 20.99 3.25 7.09
N CYS A 6 20.35 4.01 7.95
CA CYS A 6 20.05 3.61 9.33
C CYS A 6 18.55 3.53 9.58
N GLU A 7 18.14 2.60 10.45
CA GLU A 7 16.77 2.55 10.96
C GLU A 7 16.52 3.71 11.91
N VAL A 8 15.38 4.35 11.77
CA VAL A 8 14.89 5.41 12.68
C VAL A 8 13.97 4.80 13.71
N SER A 9 14.50 4.46 14.86
CA SER A 9 13.73 3.92 15.98
C SER A 9 12.64 4.91 16.44
N SER A 10 11.50 4.38 16.88
CA SER A 10 10.44 5.17 17.50
C SER A 10 10.89 5.94 18.75
N TYR A 11 11.96 5.50 19.40
CA TYR A 11 12.57 6.14 20.58
C TYR A 11 13.60 7.20 20.22
N ASP A 12 14.13 7.21 18.99
CA ASP A 12 15.06 8.27 18.52
C ASP A 12 14.30 9.54 18.12
N ARG A 13 13.97 10.32 19.12
CA ARG A 13 13.22 11.57 18.93
C ARG A 13 13.97 12.58 18.04
N ARG A 14 15.32 12.60 18.12
CA ARG A 14 16.13 13.57 17.37
C ARG A 14 16.07 13.28 15.89
N THR A 15 16.45 12.07 15.46
CA THR A 15 16.44 11.70 14.04
C THR A 15 15.04 11.73 13.48
N ARG A 16 14.02 11.30 14.27
CA ARG A 16 12.62 11.38 13.86
C ARG A 16 12.15 12.83 13.61
N ALA A 17 12.56 13.77 14.44
CA ALA A 17 12.23 15.20 14.23
C ALA A 17 12.89 15.73 12.94
N GLN A 18 14.12 15.32 12.64
CA GLN A 18 14.79 15.67 11.38
C GLN A 18 14.08 15.04 10.16
N VAL A 19 13.63 13.78 10.23
CA VAL A 19 12.81 13.13 9.18
C VAL A 19 11.53 13.93 8.92
N VAL A 20 10.80 14.31 9.97
CA VAL A 20 9.59 15.15 9.84
C VAL A 20 9.93 16.50 9.19
N SER A 21 11.01 17.14 9.62
CA SER A 21 11.46 18.42 9.05
C SER A 21 11.80 18.29 7.57
N LEU A 22 12.51 17.22 7.16
CA LEU A 22 12.85 16.95 5.76
C LEU A 22 11.59 16.75 4.92
N LEU A 23 10.65 15.88 5.38
CA LEU A 23 9.39 15.64 4.70
C LEU A 23 8.58 16.92 4.52
N THR A 24 8.47 17.74 5.58
CA THR A 24 7.74 19.02 5.53
C THR A 24 8.33 19.99 4.49
N ARG A 25 9.66 20.05 4.38
CA ARG A 25 10.35 20.88 3.35
C ARG A 25 10.05 20.43 1.92
N GLU A 26 9.71 19.16 1.74
CA GLU A 26 9.36 18.57 0.44
C GLU A 26 7.82 18.45 0.23
N ASP A 27 7.01 19.19 0.99
CA ASP A 27 5.54 19.18 0.95
C ASP A 27 4.95 17.77 1.18
N LEU A 28 5.53 17.06 2.16
CA LEU A 28 5.09 15.72 2.58
C LEU A 28 4.88 15.70 4.09
N THR A 29 4.09 14.74 4.55
CA THR A 29 3.90 14.45 5.97
C THR A 29 4.37 13.03 6.28
N LEU A 30 4.82 12.81 7.51
CA LEU A 30 5.10 11.48 7.99
C LEU A 30 3.78 10.79 8.33
N ASP A 31 3.49 9.69 7.67
CA ASP A 31 2.27 8.92 7.91
C ASP A 31 2.22 8.37 9.34
N ALA A 32 1.00 8.18 9.85
CA ALA A 32 0.80 7.41 11.08
C ALA A 32 0.96 5.90 10.80
N HIS A 33 1.24 5.14 11.85
CA HIS A 33 1.26 3.66 11.84
C HIS A 33 2.26 3.05 10.82
N LEU A 34 3.47 3.65 10.72
CA LEU A 34 4.54 3.06 9.92
C LEU A 34 5.21 1.90 10.64
N ASP A 35 5.48 0.82 9.91
CA ASP A 35 6.16 -0.39 10.43
C ASP A 35 7.68 -0.21 10.50
N TYR A 36 8.20 0.66 9.66
CA TYR A 36 9.63 0.91 9.52
C TYR A 36 9.88 2.27 8.88
N THR A 37 10.87 2.96 9.37
CA THR A 37 11.38 4.21 8.80
C THR A 37 12.90 4.14 8.77
N CYS A 38 13.51 4.55 7.68
CA CYS A 38 14.95 4.68 7.56
C CYS A 38 15.37 6.10 7.17
N ALA A 39 16.61 6.43 7.45
CA ALA A 39 17.23 7.68 7.08
C ALA A 39 18.64 7.46 6.58
N VAL A 40 19.12 8.36 5.73
CA VAL A 40 20.51 8.55 5.40
C VAL A 40 20.97 9.82 6.11
N LEU A 41 22.08 9.71 6.81
CA LEU A 41 22.69 10.83 7.52
C LEU A 41 23.92 11.32 6.74
N ASP A 42 24.11 12.63 6.73
CA ASP A 42 25.35 13.26 6.30
C ASP A 42 26.42 13.19 7.40
N ASP A 43 27.64 13.62 7.10
CA ASP A 43 28.80 13.59 8.02
C ASP A 43 28.56 14.38 9.30
N ASP A 44 27.72 15.41 9.28
CA ASP A 44 27.33 16.21 10.45
C ASP A 44 26.17 15.60 11.26
N GLY A 45 25.62 14.44 10.83
CA GLY A 45 24.49 13.78 11.44
C GLY A 45 23.12 14.37 11.07
N SER A 46 23.04 15.18 10.01
CA SER A 46 21.78 15.69 9.45
C SER A 46 21.11 14.63 8.57
N VAL A 47 19.79 14.51 8.66
CA VAL A 47 19.03 13.63 7.77
C VAL A 47 18.92 14.26 6.39
N ILE A 48 19.50 13.60 5.38
CA ILE A 48 19.52 14.04 3.98
C ILE A 48 18.60 13.25 3.07
N ALA A 49 18.22 12.02 3.46
CA ALA A 49 17.20 11.25 2.78
C ALA A 49 16.43 10.37 3.76
N THR A 50 15.20 10.05 3.42
CA THR A 50 14.34 9.18 4.22
C THR A 50 13.37 8.39 3.36
N GLY A 51 12.87 7.28 3.90
CA GLY A 51 11.78 6.49 3.38
C GLY A 51 11.19 5.60 4.46
N SER A 52 9.96 5.19 4.26
CA SER A 52 9.23 4.39 5.24
C SER A 52 8.41 3.30 4.55
N CYS A 53 7.91 2.35 5.32
CA CYS A 53 6.91 1.41 4.84
C CYS A 53 5.83 1.14 5.89
N PHE A 54 4.67 0.71 5.38
CA PHE A 54 3.57 0.15 6.14
C PHE A 54 3.01 -1.04 5.36
N ALA A 55 2.96 -2.22 5.97
CA ALA A 55 2.64 -3.47 5.30
C ALA A 55 3.47 -3.62 4.01
N SER A 56 2.88 -3.82 2.84
CA SER A 56 3.57 -3.89 1.54
C SER A 56 3.68 -2.55 0.81
N SER A 57 3.33 -1.44 1.45
CA SER A 57 3.39 -0.10 0.84
C SER A 57 4.63 0.66 1.25
N LEU A 58 5.40 1.15 0.29
CA LEU A 58 6.53 2.05 0.51
C LEU A 58 6.02 3.50 0.49
N ARG A 59 6.47 4.33 1.45
CA ARG A 59 5.90 5.65 1.72
C ARG A 59 6.93 6.66 2.19
N CYS A 60 6.53 7.92 2.27
CA CYS A 60 7.26 9.01 2.92
C CYS A 60 8.70 9.18 2.40
N PHE A 61 8.88 9.15 1.07
CA PHE A 61 10.19 9.36 0.47
C PHE A 61 10.51 10.85 0.34
N ALA A 62 11.66 11.25 0.87
CA ALA A 62 12.21 12.57 0.65
C ALA A 62 13.74 12.51 0.53
N VAL A 63 14.29 13.39 -0.30
CA VAL A 63 15.73 13.65 -0.44
C VAL A 63 15.91 15.16 -0.38
N ALA A 64 16.83 15.63 0.48
CA ALA A 64 17.15 17.05 0.62
C ALA A 64 17.59 17.62 -0.74
N LYS A 65 17.15 18.85 -1.05
CA LYS A 65 17.36 19.48 -2.36
C LYS A 65 18.84 19.56 -2.75
N GLU A 66 19.68 19.80 -1.75
CA GLU A 66 21.13 19.94 -1.88
C GLU A 66 21.81 18.63 -2.30
N HIS A 67 21.17 17.48 -2.01
CA HIS A 67 21.65 16.12 -2.25
C HIS A 67 20.88 15.38 -3.36
N GLN A 68 20.01 16.09 -4.10
CA GLN A 68 19.32 15.50 -5.24
C GLN A 68 20.30 15.22 -6.38
N GLY A 69 20.17 14.06 -7.02
CA GLY A 69 21.09 13.60 -8.07
C GLY A 69 22.24 12.73 -7.57
N GLU A 70 22.43 12.56 -6.26
CA GLU A 70 23.47 11.71 -5.66
C GLU A 70 23.08 10.24 -5.52
N GLY A 71 21.92 9.84 -6.03
CA GLY A 71 21.42 8.45 -5.97
C GLY A 71 20.81 8.05 -4.63
N LEU A 72 20.58 8.99 -3.71
CA LEU A 72 20.06 8.70 -2.36
C LEU A 72 18.67 8.07 -2.39
N LEU A 73 17.79 8.48 -3.33
CA LEU A 73 16.49 7.85 -3.48
C LEU A 73 16.62 6.36 -3.82
N ASN A 74 17.55 6.02 -4.73
CA ASN A 74 17.84 4.63 -5.09
C ASN A 74 18.32 3.85 -3.85
N THR A 75 19.25 4.41 -3.08
CA THR A 75 19.79 3.81 -1.86
C THR A 75 18.68 3.52 -0.85
N VAL A 76 17.78 4.48 -0.58
CA VAL A 76 16.66 4.33 0.35
C VAL A 76 15.64 3.29 -0.15
N VAL A 77 15.26 3.35 -1.44
CA VAL A 77 14.30 2.40 -2.02
C VAL A 77 14.83 0.98 -2.02
N SER A 78 16.10 0.78 -2.41
CA SER A 78 16.74 -0.54 -2.40
C SER A 78 16.79 -1.12 -0.98
N HIS A 79 17.17 -0.32 0.00
CA HIS A 79 17.15 -0.72 1.41
C HIS A 79 15.74 -1.15 1.87
N LEU A 80 14.69 -0.38 1.54
CA LEU A 80 13.33 -0.73 1.91
C LEU A 80 12.84 -2.00 1.20
N ILE A 81 13.25 -2.25 -0.05
CA ILE A 81 12.95 -3.50 -0.76
C ILE A 81 13.60 -4.69 -0.04
N GLU A 82 14.86 -4.56 0.40
CA GLU A 82 15.55 -5.60 1.17
C GLU A 82 14.87 -5.87 2.51
N VAL A 83 14.48 -4.82 3.26
CA VAL A 83 13.72 -4.93 4.52
C VAL A 83 12.40 -5.66 4.29
N GLN A 84 11.68 -5.32 3.23
CA GLN A 84 10.40 -5.95 2.90
C GLN A 84 10.60 -7.41 2.44
N ALA A 85 11.62 -7.70 1.65
CA ALA A 85 11.97 -9.06 1.24
C ALA A 85 12.28 -9.95 2.46
N ALA A 86 13.04 -9.42 3.44
CA ALA A 86 13.30 -10.13 4.70
C ALA A 86 12.05 -10.44 5.52
N ARG A 87 10.98 -9.63 5.36
CA ARG A 87 9.66 -9.84 5.96
C ARG A 87 8.74 -10.75 5.13
N GLY A 88 9.20 -11.22 3.96
CA GLY A 88 8.42 -12.04 3.04
C GLY A 88 7.48 -11.24 2.10
N ASN A 89 7.57 -9.92 2.10
CA ASN A 89 6.77 -9.04 1.27
C ASN A 89 7.48 -8.77 -0.06
N PHE A 90 7.17 -9.54 -1.09
CA PHE A 90 7.79 -9.42 -2.43
C PHE A 90 6.93 -8.63 -3.43
N HIS A 91 5.67 -8.35 -3.14
CA HIS A 91 4.81 -7.51 -3.96
C HIS A 91 4.58 -6.18 -3.25
N LEU A 92 5.27 -5.14 -3.75
CA LEU A 92 5.33 -3.84 -3.11
C LEU A 92 4.58 -2.80 -3.93
N PHE A 93 4.00 -1.85 -3.24
CA PHE A 93 3.25 -0.73 -3.80
C PHE A 93 3.83 0.59 -3.31
N LEU A 94 3.62 1.65 -4.08
CA LEU A 94 3.91 3.02 -3.64
C LEU A 94 2.99 4.03 -4.30
N TYR A 95 2.87 5.18 -3.65
CA TYR A 95 2.23 6.38 -4.19
C TYR A 95 3.29 7.46 -4.34
N THR A 96 3.24 8.20 -5.46
CA THR A 96 4.19 9.26 -5.71
C THR A 96 3.58 10.42 -6.48
N LYS A 97 4.21 11.59 -6.40
CA LYS A 97 3.86 12.74 -7.26
C LYS A 97 4.20 12.40 -8.72
N PRO A 98 3.40 12.84 -9.72
CA PRO A 98 3.64 12.52 -11.13
C PRO A 98 5.06 12.83 -11.62
N LYS A 99 5.64 13.94 -11.14
CA LYS A 99 7.01 14.34 -11.47
C LYS A 99 8.09 13.35 -11.02
N SER A 100 7.80 12.58 -9.97
CA SER A 100 8.74 11.62 -9.39
C SER A 100 8.52 10.19 -9.88
N ALA A 101 7.42 9.90 -10.58
CA ALA A 101 7.08 8.55 -11.03
C ALA A 101 8.17 7.91 -11.90
N ARG A 102 8.84 8.71 -12.74
CA ARG A 102 9.94 8.24 -13.58
C ARG A 102 11.09 7.64 -12.76
N PHE A 103 11.46 8.24 -11.64
CA PHE A 103 12.54 7.71 -10.78
C PHE A 103 12.20 6.33 -10.23
N PHE A 104 10.94 6.12 -9.83
CA PHE A 104 10.49 4.80 -9.35
C PHE A 104 10.36 3.79 -10.50
N ALA A 105 10.00 4.25 -11.70
CA ALA A 105 9.99 3.38 -12.88
C ALA A 105 11.41 2.86 -13.21
N ASP A 106 12.43 3.70 -13.09
CA ASP A 106 13.84 3.31 -13.28
C ASP A 106 14.30 2.31 -12.18
N LEU A 107 13.60 2.24 -11.03
CA LEU A 107 13.82 1.28 -9.96
C LEU A 107 12.93 0.02 -10.05
N GLY A 108 12.26 -0.18 -11.17
CA GLY A 108 11.47 -1.39 -11.44
C GLY A 108 10.03 -1.33 -10.92
N PHE A 109 9.49 -0.14 -10.65
CA PHE A 109 8.07 0.04 -10.36
C PHE A 109 7.29 0.39 -11.63
N TYR A 110 6.10 -0.16 -11.75
CA TYR A 110 5.20 -0.01 -12.89
C TYR A 110 3.95 0.74 -12.47
N GLU A 111 3.49 1.66 -13.29
CA GLU A 111 2.28 2.41 -13.04
C GLU A 111 1.04 1.51 -13.11
N ILE A 112 0.18 1.58 -12.10
CA ILE A 112 -1.13 0.92 -12.03
C ILE A 112 -2.23 1.92 -12.38
N ALA A 113 -2.18 3.10 -11.78
CA ALA A 113 -3.19 4.14 -11.94
C ALA A 113 -2.58 5.52 -11.73
N ARG A 114 -3.20 6.52 -12.35
CA ARG A 114 -2.79 7.92 -12.28
C ARG A 114 -4.00 8.82 -12.05
N LEU A 115 -3.83 9.78 -11.15
CA LEU A 115 -4.66 10.97 -11.07
C LEU A 115 -3.82 12.15 -11.54
N ASP A 116 -4.15 12.67 -12.73
CA ASP A 116 -3.37 13.70 -13.39
C ASP A 116 -3.12 14.92 -12.50
N GLY A 117 -1.88 15.39 -12.51
CA GLY A 117 -1.42 16.51 -11.69
C GLY A 117 -1.29 16.23 -10.20
N SER A 118 -1.72 15.07 -9.70
CA SER A 118 -1.81 14.79 -8.27
C SER A 118 -1.00 13.56 -7.83
N LEU A 119 -1.31 12.38 -8.36
CA LEU A 119 -0.83 11.12 -7.79
C LEU A 119 -0.59 10.06 -8.86
N VAL A 120 0.44 9.24 -8.67
CA VAL A 120 0.65 7.98 -9.41
C VAL A 120 0.76 6.85 -8.41
N PHE A 121 -0.02 5.79 -8.63
CA PHE A 121 0.05 4.54 -7.89
C PHE A 121 0.84 3.51 -8.68
N MET A 122 1.82 2.87 -8.06
CA MET A 122 2.77 1.98 -8.72
C MET A 122 2.97 0.70 -7.93
N GLU A 123 3.36 -0.37 -8.64
CA GLU A 123 3.76 -1.66 -8.08
C GLU A 123 5.11 -2.13 -8.63
N ASN A 124 5.83 -2.99 -7.90
CA ASN A 124 7.10 -3.58 -8.35
C ASN A 124 6.95 -4.86 -9.17
N ARG A 125 5.74 -5.16 -9.65
CA ARG A 125 5.45 -6.29 -10.55
C ARG A 125 4.85 -5.80 -11.85
N ARG A 126 5.49 -6.14 -12.97
CA ARG A 126 5.08 -5.68 -14.30
C ARG A 126 3.62 -5.97 -14.66
N SER A 127 3.05 -7.00 -14.11
CA SER A 127 1.69 -7.47 -14.43
C SER A 127 0.88 -7.88 -13.19
N GLY A 128 1.27 -7.42 -11.99
CA GLY A 128 0.60 -7.83 -10.75
C GLY A 128 -0.86 -7.42 -10.74
N PHE A 129 -1.13 -6.15 -10.89
CA PHE A 129 -2.49 -5.61 -10.93
C PHE A 129 -3.26 -6.07 -12.19
N ALA A 130 -2.61 -6.13 -13.35
CA ALA A 130 -3.25 -6.64 -14.57
C ALA A 130 -3.69 -8.11 -14.41
N SER A 131 -2.87 -8.95 -13.77
CA SER A 131 -3.22 -10.35 -13.47
C SER A 131 -4.37 -10.45 -12.47
N PHE A 132 -4.43 -9.57 -11.48
CA PHE A 132 -5.56 -9.47 -10.56
C PHE A 132 -6.85 -9.09 -11.29
N CYS A 133 -6.81 -8.06 -12.14
CA CYS A 133 -7.96 -7.67 -12.97
C CYS A 133 -8.41 -8.81 -13.91
N GLN A 134 -7.47 -9.56 -14.48
CA GLN A 134 -7.81 -10.71 -15.33
C GLN A 134 -8.51 -11.83 -14.55
N LYS A 135 -8.09 -12.12 -13.32
CA LYS A 135 -8.79 -13.06 -12.43
C LYS A 135 -10.21 -12.58 -12.11
N LEU A 136 -10.38 -11.30 -11.81
CA LEU A 136 -11.70 -10.72 -11.59
C LEU A 136 -12.58 -10.81 -12.84
N ALA A 137 -12.03 -10.54 -14.02
CA ALA A 137 -12.77 -10.66 -15.28
C ALA A 137 -13.30 -12.08 -15.50
N GLY A 138 -12.59 -13.11 -15.03
CA GLY A 138 -13.05 -14.51 -15.05
C GLY A 138 -14.28 -14.80 -14.18
N THR A 139 -14.61 -13.92 -13.23
CA THR A 139 -15.80 -14.04 -12.37
C THR A 139 -17.00 -13.25 -12.88
N ARG A 140 -16.85 -12.53 -14.01
CA ARG A 140 -17.90 -11.72 -14.60
C ARG A 140 -19.06 -12.60 -15.08
N ARG A 141 -20.29 -12.18 -14.76
CA ARG A 141 -21.53 -12.79 -15.23
C ARG A 141 -22.32 -11.80 -16.07
N ALA A 142 -23.27 -12.29 -16.85
CA ALA A 142 -24.18 -11.43 -17.61
C ALA A 142 -25.16 -10.69 -16.66
N GLY A 143 -25.66 -9.53 -17.09
CA GLY A 143 -26.62 -8.74 -16.34
C GLY A 143 -26.00 -7.60 -15.54
N SER A 144 -26.79 -7.08 -14.59
CA SER A 144 -26.38 -6.01 -13.70
C SER A 144 -25.43 -6.52 -12.60
N ALA A 145 -24.47 -5.71 -12.16
CA ALA A 145 -23.54 -6.08 -11.13
C ALA A 145 -23.36 -4.98 -10.08
N ALA A 146 -23.29 -5.36 -8.81
CA ALA A 146 -22.88 -4.50 -7.71
C ALA A 146 -21.54 -4.97 -7.14
N ALA A 147 -20.78 -4.03 -6.56
CA ALA A 147 -19.57 -4.31 -5.80
C ALA A 147 -19.72 -3.76 -4.38
N ILE A 148 -19.43 -4.60 -3.40
CA ILE A 148 -19.40 -4.23 -1.98
C ILE A 148 -18.00 -4.52 -1.47
N VAL A 149 -17.38 -3.55 -0.79
CA VAL A 149 -16.09 -3.69 -0.10
C VAL A 149 -16.34 -3.54 1.39
N MET A 150 -15.87 -4.51 2.18
CA MET A 150 -16.04 -4.43 3.63
C MET A 150 -14.87 -5.08 4.39
N ASN A 151 -14.66 -4.61 5.61
CA ASN A 151 -13.70 -5.22 6.54
C ASN A 151 -14.28 -6.48 7.21
N ALA A 152 -15.59 -6.49 7.51
CA ALA A 152 -16.32 -7.58 8.16
C ALA A 152 -15.63 -8.09 9.45
N ASN A 153 -15.35 -7.21 10.39
CA ASN A 153 -14.59 -7.48 11.61
C ASN A 153 -15.43 -7.38 12.91
N PRO A 154 -16.25 -8.38 13.27
CA PRO A 154 -16.63 -9.57 12.49
C PRO A 154 -17.73 -9.29 11.46
N PHE A 155 -18.10 -10.30 10.68
CA PHE A 155 -19.30 -10.28 9.82
C PHE A 155 -20.55 -10.34 10.70
N THR A 156 -21.41 -9.33 10.62
CA THR A 156 -22.62 -9.19 11.44
C THR A 156 -23.89 -9.31 10.61
N LEU A 157 -25.04 -9.38 11.27
CA LEU A 157 -26.35 -9.38 10.58
C LEU A 157 -26.57 -8.09 9.75
N GLY A 158 -26.00 -6.96 10.17
CA GLY A 158 -26.04 -5.72 9.40
C GLY A 158 -25.26 -5.83 8.08
N HIS A 159 -24.09 -6.45 8.09
CA HIS A 159 -23.33 -6.75 6.87
C HIS A 159 -24.10 -7.69 5.95
N ARG A 160 -24.67 -8.77 6.52
CA ARG A 160 -25.48 -9.71 5.78
C ARG A 160 -26.70 -9.03 5.14
N TYR A 161 -27.43 -8.21 5.88
CA TYR A 161 -28.56 -7.46 5.37
C TYR A 161 -28.19 -6.60 4.14
N LEU A 162 -27.06 -5.88 4.20
CA LEU A 162 -26.56 -5.10 3.06
C LEU A 162 -26.34 -5.97 1.81
N VAL A 163 -25.68 -7.12 1.99
CA VAL A 163 -25.41 -8.06 0.88
C VAL A 163 -26.73 -8.63 0.34
N GLU A 164 -27.70 -8.98 1.20
CA GLU A 164 -29.02 -9.49 0.80
C GLU A 164 -29.84 -8.46 -0.01
N GLN A 165 -29.79 -7.17 0.38
CA GLN A 165 -30.47 -6.14 -0.41
C GLN A 165 -29.84 -6.00 -1.80
N ALA A 166 -28.51 -5.95 -1.87
CA ALA A 166 -27.82 -5.92 -3.16
C ALA A 166 -28.11 -7.19 -4.01
N ALA A 167 -28.13 -8.37 -3.38
CA ALA A 167 -28.43 -9.62 -4.07
C ALA A 167 -29.87 -9.73 -4.62
N LYS A 168 -30.81 -8.96 -4.07
CA LYS A 168 -32.18 -8.86 -4.61
C LYS A 168 -32.27 -7.92 -5.79
N GLU A 169 -31.41 -6.91 -5.86
CA GLU A 169 -31.46 -5.84 -6.83
C GLU A 169 -30.59 -6.09 -8.07
N TYR A 170 -29.48 -6.83 -7.89
CA TYR A 170 -28.48 -7.05 -8.94
C TYR A 170 -28.34 -8.52 -9.29
N ASP A 171 -28.06 -8.82 -10.56
CA ASP A 171 -27.86 -10.19 -11.07
C ASP A 171 -26.59 -10.83 -10.47
N THR A 172 -25.58 -10.02 -10.14
CA THR A 172 -24.36 -10.45 -9.48
C THR A 172 -23.89 -9.44 -8.43
N VAL A 173 -23.49 -9.90 -7.26
CA VAL A 173 -22.86 -9.08 -6.23
C VAL A 173 -21.43 -9.56 -6.01
N HIS A 174 -20.45 -8.72 -6.35
CA HIS A 174 -19.04 -8.96 -6.04
C HIS A 174 -18.72 -8.43 -4.65
N LEU A 175 -18.43 -9.32 -3.71
CA LEU A 175 -18.15 -9.00 -2.31
C LEU A 175 -16.65 -9.12 -2.03
N PHE A 176 -15.99 -7.99 -1.79
CA PHE A 176 -14.56 -7.89 -1.51
C PHE A 176 -14.32 -7.76 -0.01
N ILE A 177 -13.53 -8.68 0.55
CA ILE A 177 -13.11 -8.62 1.95
C ILE A 177 -11.69 -8.07 2.03
N ILE A 178 -11.52 -6.99 2.79
CA ILE A 178 -10.20 -6.39 3.01
C ILE A 178 -9.31 -7.38 3.75
N SER A 179 -8.16 -7.74 3.15
CA SER A 179 -7.24 -8.77 3.67
C SER A 179 -6.22 -8.23 4.69
N GLU A 180 -6.24 -6.95 5.01
CA GLU A 180 -5.31 -6.34 5.98
C GLU A 180 -5.56 -6.88 7.40
N ASP A 181 -4.49 -7.34 8.07
CA ASP A 181 -4.56 -7.94 9.41
C ASP A 181 -4.38 -6.92 10.56
N ALA A 182 -4.74 -5.65 10.33
CA ALA A 182 -4.84 -4.63 11.40
C ALA A 182 -6.12 -4.74 12.25
N SER A 183 -6.86 -5.84 12.09
CA SER A 183 -8.19 -6.06 12.68
C SER A 183 -8.14 -7.05 13.85
N LEU A 184 -9.18 -7.04 14.72
CA LEU A 184 -9.31 -7.97 15.85
C LEU A 184 -9.36 -9.43 15.39
N PHE A 185 -10.04 -9.70 14.26
CA PHE A 185 -10.11 -11.03 13.66
C PHE A 185 -9.17 -11.11 12.45
N PRO A 186 -8.30 -12.16 12.35
CA PRO A 186 -7.45 -12.40 11.18
C PRO A 186 -8.25 -12.46 9.86
N ALA A 187 -7.60 -12.07 8.76
CA ALA A 187 -8.26 -11.98 7.45
C ALA A 187 -8.89 -13.29 6.99
N ASP A 188 -8.20 -14.43 7.21
CA ASP A 188 -8.69 -15.76 6.85
C ASP A 188 -9.94 -16.16 7.66
N VAL A 189 -10.01 -15.77 8.93
CA VAL A 189 -11.19 -15.99 9.79
C VAL A 189 -12.36 -15.14 9.30
N ARG A 190 -12.11 -13.85 9.01
CA ARG A 190 -13.14 -12.95 8.48
C ARG A 190 -13.69 -13.44 7.15
N PHE A 191 -12.81 -13.87 6.24
CA PHE A 191 -13.20 -14.44 4.94
C PHE A 191 -14.11 -15.66 5.13
N ARG A 192 -13.74 -16.61 6.00
CA ARG A 192 -14.57 -17.81 6.30
C ARG A 192 -15.92 -17.46 6.90
N LEU A 193 -15.98 -16.49 7.83
CA LEU A 193 -17.24 -16.04 8.43
C LEU A 193 -18.17 -15.42 7.38
N VAL A 194 -17.63 -14.62 6.46
CA VAL A 194 -18.41 -14.06 5.36
C VAL A 194 -18.88 -15.16 4.43
N GLN A 195 -18.00 -16.09 4.05
CA GLN A 195 -18.34 -17.22 3.17
C GLN A 195 -19.51 -18.05 3.72
N GLU A 196 -19.47 -18.40 5.00
CA GLU A 196 -20.58 -19.09 5.67
C GLU A 196 -21.83 -18.21 5.75
N GLY A 197 -21.63 -16.92 6.02
CA GLY A 197 -22.74 -15.99 6.18
C GLY A 197 -23.50 -15.65 4.90
N VAL A 198 -22.94 -15.91 3.71
CA VAL A 198 -23.57 -15.62 2.40
C VAL A 198 -23.75 -16.86 1.52
N LYS A 199 -23.50 -18.07 2.03
CA LYS A 199 -23.49 -19.32 1.25
C LYS A 199 -24.83 -19.66 0.58
N ASP A 200 -25.92 -19.13 1.10
CA ASP A 200 -27.28 -19.30 0.57
C ASP A 200 -27.66 -18.22 -0.48
N LEU A 201 -26.76 -17.31 -0.81
CA LEU A 201 -26.93 -16.26 -1.82
C LEU A 201 -26.16 -16.63 -3.10
N PRO A 202 -26.82 -17.31 -4.09
CA PRO A 202 -26.11 -17.92 -5.23
C PRO A 202 -25.52 -16.90 -6.22
N ASN A 203 -25.98 -15.66 -6.17
CA ASN A 203 -25.49 -14.58 -7.01
C ASN A 203 -24.40 -13.71 -6.33
N VAL A 204 -23.93 -14.08 -5.14
CA VAL A 204 -22.80 -13.44 -4.48
C VAL A 204 -21.50 -14.15 -4.87
N VAL A 205 -20.50 -13.38 -5.30
CA VAL A 205 -19.15 -13.85 -5.63
C VAL A 205 -18.19 -13.20 -4.63
N LEU A 206 -17.54 -14.03 -3.81
CA LEU A 206 -16.62 -13.58 -2.77
C LEU A 206 -15.19 -13.47 -3.30
N HIS A 207 -14.49 -12.37 -2.91
CA HIS A 207 -13.11 -12.05 -3.30
C HIS A 207 -12.24 -11.71 -2.10
#